data_612e82bedd15cde92c8bc4d5c06af481
#
_entry.id   612e82bedd15cde92c8bc4d5c06af481
#
_cell.length_a   1.000
_cell.length_b   1.000
_cell.length_c   1.000
_cell.angle_alpha   90.00
_cell.angle_beta   90.00
_cell.angle_gamma   90.00
#
_symmetry.space_group_name_H-M   'P 1'
#
loop_
_entity.id
_entity.type
_entity.pdbx_description
1 polymer ?
#
loop_
_entity_poly.entity_id
_entity_poly.type
_entity_poly.pdbx_seq_one_letter_code
_entity_poly.pdbx_strand_id
1 'polypeptide(L)'
;MKLTKTLSAAIIIAATAGAASVCSAQNSASAAVTTASQSTAPYTEGAVWQITMVKTKPGMGDDYLKALAKIFKTTNDEAKKQGIITDYKILIGDASTPQDYDILLMIQYPNMAALDGLRDKTDPIAGKMIGTDDQQRQMAVKRLEIRDIMGGKTMREVTLK
;
A
#
# COMPACT_ATOMS: atom_id res chain seq x y z
N MET A 1 -25.21 -4.02 -46.44
CA MET A 1 -26.54 -3.36 -46.56
C MET A 1 -26.46 -2.04 -45.83
N LYS A 2 -26.42 -1.01 -46.60
CA LYS A 2 -26.63 0.41 -46.44
C LYS A 2 -27.78 0.76 -45.49
N LEU A 3 -27.66 1.72 -44.59
CA LEU A 3 -28.49 2.97 -44.72
C LEU A 3 -27.99 4.06 -43.76
N THR A 4 -27.51 5.09 -44.38
CA THR A 4 -27.33 6.46 -43.90
C THR A 4 -28.70 7.14 -43.68
N LYS A 5 -28.83 7.99 -42.66
CA LYS A 5 -29.72 9.16 -42.73
C LYS A 5 -29.21 10.29 -41.86
N THR A 6 -28.71 11.29 -42.54
CA THR A 6 -28.57 12.70 -42.16
C THR A 6 -29.94 13.34 -42.07
N LEU A 7 -30.17 14.30 -41.18
CA LEU A 7 -31.00 15.47 -41.45
C LEU A 7 -30.58 16.66 -40.58
N SER A 8 -30.40 17.74 -41.32
CA SER A 8 -30.05 19.12 -40.95
C SER A 8 -31.25 19.96 -40.50
N ALA A 9 -30.89 21.17 -40.06
CA ALA A 9 -31.65 22.44 -40.04
C ALA A 9 -32.41 22.69 -38.72
N ALA A 10 -32.49 23.91 -38.18
CA ALA A 10 -32.35 25.25 -38.74
C ALA A 10 -32.10 26.29 -37.62
N ILE A 11 -31.48 27.35 -38.03
CA ILE A 11 -31.19 28.64 -37.41
C ILE A 11 -32.48 29.39 -37.03
N ILE A 12 -32.53 30.00 -35.81
CA ILE A 12 -33.31 31.24 -35.59
C ILE A 12 -32.47 32.20 -34.77
N ILE A 13 -32.14 33.34 -35.38
CA ILE A 13 -31.53 34.53 -34.80
C ILE A 13 -32.64 35.37 -34.20
N ALA A 14 -32.52 35.78 -32.94
CA ALA A 14 -33.23 36.93 -32.41
C ALA A 14 -32.26 37.78 -31.59
N ALA A 15 -31.91 38.91 -32.13
CA ALA A 15 -31.17 39.98 -31.47
C ALA A 15 -32.12 40.82 -30.63
N THR A 16 -31.79 41.01 -29.34
CA THR A 16 -32.28 42.13 -28.55
C THR A 16 -31.12 42.73 -27.75
N ALA A 17 -30.86 43.99 -28.07
CA ALA A 17 -29.92 44.86 -27.35
C ALA A 17 -30.51 45.21 -25.98
N GLY A 18 -29.70 45.18 -24.94
CA GLY A 18 -30.07 45.61 -23.57
C GLY A 18 -28.85 45.85 -22.71
N ALA A 19 -28.49 47.12 -22.62
CA ALA A 19 -27.77 47.84 -21.53
C ALA A 19 -26.70 47.12 -20.68
N ALA A 20 -25.53 47.69 -20.77
CA ALA A 20 -24.38 47.46 -19.90
C ALA A 20 -24.69 47.74 -18.42
N SER A 21 -24.41 46.75 -17.57
CA SER A 21 -24.07 46.96 -16.18
C SER A 21 -22.74 46.27 -15.93
N VAL A 22 -21.66 47.03 -15.90
CA VAL A 22 -20.33 46.62 -15.45
C VAL A 22 -20.40 46.43 -13.94
N CYS A 23 -20.70 45.20 -13.52
CA CYS A 23 -20.47 44.78 -12.14
C CYS A 23 -19.05 44.20 -12.09
N SER A 24 -18.09 45.05 -11.69
CA SER A 24 -16.73 44.59 -11.35
C SER A 24 -16.82 43.67 -10.13
N ALA A 25 -16.97 42.38 -10.36
CA ALA A 25 -16.71 41.38 -9.35
C ALA A 25 -15.22 41.30 -9.17
N GLN A 26 -14.70 42.00 -8.15
CA GLN A 26 -13.40 41.75 -7.59
C GLN A 26 -13.38 40.32 -7.06
N ASN A 27 -12.84 39.44 -7.86
CA ASN A 27 -12.51 38.09 -7.43
C ASN A 27 -11.32 38.16 -6.48
N SER A 28 -11.60 38.49 -5.21
CA SER A 28 -10.64 38.31 -4.12
C SER A 28 -10.42 36.81 -3.98
N ALA A 29 -9.47 36.28 -4.74
CA ALA A 29 -8.88 34.99 -4.46
C ALA A 29 -8.25 35.06 -3.07
N SER A 30 -9.04 34.78 -2.05
CA SER A 30 -8.52 34.51 -0.71
C SER A 30 -7.65 33.27 -0.85
N ALA A 31 -6.35 33.50 -1.01
CA ALA A 31 -5.36 32.48 -0.81
C ALA A 31 -5.53 31.99 0.64
N ALA A 32 -6.21 30.84 0.79
CA ALA A 32 -6.22 30.13 2.04
C ALA A 32 -4.77 29.77 2.34
N VAL A 33 -4.14 30.61 3.15
CA VAL A 33 -2.88 30.27 3.80
C VAL A 33 -3.22 29.09 4.70
N THR A 34 -2.98 27.89 4.20
CA THR A 34 -3.00 26.68 5.00
C THR A 34 -1.82 26.81 5.98
N THR A 35 -2.07 27.45 7.10
CA THR A 35 -1.16 27.44 8.24
C THR A 35 -1.08 25.97 8.63
N ALA A 36 0.01 25.31 8.26
CA ALA A 36 0.30 23.98 8.75
C ALA A 36 0.32 24.10 10.29
N SER A 37 -0.74 23.59 10.93
CA SER A 37 -0.83 23.54 12.37
C SER A 37 0.38 22.74 12.84
N GLN A 38 1.33 23.42 13.49
CA GLN A 38 2.47 22.73 14.06
C GLN A 38 1.93 21.75 15.09
N SER A 39 2.10 20.46 14.82
CA SER A 39 1.70 19.41 15.73
C SER A 39 2.38 19.62 17.07
N THR A 40 1.58 19.74 18.14
CA THR A 40 2.05 19.83 19.53
C THR A 40 2.53 18.48 20.06
N ALA A 41 2.50 17.43 19.23
CA ALA A 41 2.98 16.11 19.61
C ALA A 41 4.46 16.14 20.01
N PRO A 42 4.86 15.41 21.05
CA PRO A 42 6.25 15.34 21.52
C PRO A 42 7.16 14.53 20.61
N TYR A 43 6.67 14.13 19.43
CA TYR A 43 7.40 13.33 18.46
C TYR A 43 7.09 13.75 17.02
N THR A 44 7.94 13.33 16.12
CA THR A 44 7.72 13.39 14.67
C THR A 44 7.39 11.98 14.16
N GLU A 45 6.38 11.90 13.32
CA GLU A 45 5.98 10.63 12.70
C GLU A 45 6.95 10.22 11.58
N GLY A 46 7.32 8.95 11.58
CA GLY A 46 8.19 8.34 10.57
C GLY A 46 7.48 7.27 9.74
N ALA A 47 8.25 6.33 9.26
CA ALA A 47 7.81 5.22 8.46
C ALA A 47 6.84 4.29 9.22
N VAL A 48 6.08 3.51 8.46
CA VAL A 48 5.14 2.51 9.00
C VAL A 48 5.69 1.12 8.77
N TRP A 49 5.68 0.31 9.81
CA TRP A 49 6.12 -1.07 9.79
C TRP A 49 4.94 -2.01 9.92
N GLN A 50 4.79 -2.90 8.95
CA GLN A 50 3.92 -4.07 9.07
C GLN A 50 4.76 -5.24 9.54
N ILE A 51 4.42 -5.78 10.72
CA ILE A 51 5.19 -6.80 11.41
C ILE A 51 4.36 -8.07 11.50
N THR A 52 4.93 -9.20 11.08
CA THR A 52 4.33 -10.53 11.26
C THR A 52 5.22 -11.35 12.19
N MET A 53 4.64 -11.84 13.27
CA MET A 53 5.28 -12.72 14.24
C MET A 53 5.07 -14.17 13.85
N VAL A 54 6.13 -14.88 13.66
CA VAL A 54 6.11 -16.27 13.19
C VAL A 54 6.83 -17.16 14.20
N LYS A 55 6.29 -18.35 14.43
CA LYS A 55 6.92 -19.43 15.17
C LYS A 55 7.18 -20.60 14.23
N THR A 56 8.42 -21.02 14.11
CA THR A 56 8.76 -22.22 13.33
C THR A 56 8.44 -23.49 14.10
N LYS A 57 8.07 -24.53 13.39
CA LYS A 57 7.93 -25.87 13.98
C LYS A 57 9.32 -26.39 14.38
N PRO A 58 9.44 -27.24 15.41
CA PRO A 58 10.72 -27.79 15.82
C PRO A 58 11.51 -28.38 14.66
N GLY A 59 12.74 -27.92 14.45
CA GLY A 59 13.62 -28.36 13.38
C GLY A 59 13.34 -27.80 11.98
N MET A 60 12.29 -26.97 11.81
CA MET A 60 11.86 -26.45 10.51
C MET A 60 12.35 -25.01 10.20
N GLY A 61 13.19 -24.44 11.05
CA GLY A 61 13.68 -23.06 10.89
C GLY A 61 14.36 -22.82 9.55
N ASP A 62 15.32 -23.65 9.20
CA ASP A 62 16.08 -23.55 7.95
C ASP A 62 15.19 -23.74 6.72
N ASP A 63 14.23 -24.66 6.77
CA ASP A 63 13.30 -24.90 5.65
C ASP A 63 12.36 -23.73 5.47
N TYR A 64 11.93 -23.09 6.58
CA TYR A 64 11.17 -21.87 6.51
C TYR A 64 11.98 -20.71 5.93
N LEU A 65 13.23 -20.54 6.33
CA LEU A 65 14.12 -19.50 5.77
C LEU A 65 14.37 -19.71 4.27
N LYS A 66 14.56 -20.94 3.81
CA LYS A 66 14.64 -21.26 2.38
C LYS A 66 13.33 -20.90 1.63
N ALA A 67 12.18 -21.16 2.25
CA ALA A 67 10.89 -20.76 1.67
C ALA A 67 10.73 -19.23 1.62
N LEU A 68 11.17 -18.50 2.65
CA LEU A 68 11.18 -17.04 2.67
C LEU A 68 12.08 -16.45 1.57
N ALA A 69 13.25 -17.05 1.33
CA ALA A 69 14.17 -16.60 0.29
C ALA A 69 13.52 -16.68 -1.11
N LYS A 70 12.70 -17.69 -1.34
CA LYS A 70 12.01 -17.89 -2.64
C LYS A 70 10.81 -16.97 -2.85
N ILE A 71 10.09 -16.63 -1.80
CA ILE A 71 8.81 -15.91 -1.89
C ILE A 71 8.93 -14.53 -1.27
N PHE A 72 9.17 -14.44 0.02
CA PHE A 72 9.18 -13.16 0.75
C PHE A 72 10.26 -12.22 0.22
N LYS A 73 11.48 -12.71 0.05
CA LYS A 73 12.58 -11.91 -0.51
C LYS A 73 12.28 -11.45 -1.94
N THR A 74 11.92 -12.35 -2.84
CA THR A 74 11.71 -12.01 -4.26
C THR A 74 10.56 -11.04 -4.47
N THR A 75 9.44 -11.21 -3.76
CA THR A 75 8.30 -10.29 -3.86
C THR A 75 8.60 -8.93 -3.26
N ASN A 76 9.30 -8.87 -2.11
CA ASN A 76 9.65 -7.60 -1.48
C ASN A 76 10.78 -6.87 -2.22
N ASP A 77 11.74 -7.57 -2.81
CA ASP A 77 12.74 -6.93 -3.68
C ASP A 77 12.06 -6.22 -4.88
N GLU A 78 11.09 -6.86 -5.50
CA GLU A 78 10.35 -6.26 -6.61
C GLU A 78 9.44 -5.12 -6.13
N ALA A 79 8.75 -5.27 -4.99
CA ALA A 79 7.93 -4.21 -4.39
C ALA A 79 8.79 -2.98 -4.01
N LYS A 80 9.99 -3.20 -3.50
CA LYS A 80 10.95 -2.13 -3.18
C LYS A 80 11.45 -1.43 -4.45
N LYS A 81 11.75 -2.18 -5.50
CA LYS A 81 12.14 -1.65 -6.81
C LYS A 81 11.04 -0.79 -7.43
N GLN A 82 9.78 -1.14 -7.23
CA GLN A 82 8.62 -0.37 -7.70
C GLN A 82 8.24 0.79 -6.76
N GLY A 83 8.93 0.97 -5.63
CA GLY A 83 8.65 2.04 -4.67
C GLY A 83 7.36 1.83 -3.84
N ILE A 84 6.79 0.62 -3.84
CA ILE A 84 5.61 0.27 -3.05
C ILE A 84 5.98 0.19 -1.57
N ILE A 85 7.15 -0.36 -1.27
CA ILE A 85 7.73 -0.42 0.07
C ILE A 85 9.08 0.29 0.09
N THR A 86 9.51 0.75 1.26
CA THR A 86 10.83 1.41 1.43
C THR A 86 11.91 0.43 1.85
N ASP A 87 11.56 -0.54 2.71
CA ASP A 87 12.48 -1.57 3.17
C ASP A 87 11.73 -2.81 3.67
N TYR A 88 12.45 -3.89 3.91
CA TYR A 88 11.96 -5.05 4.63
C TYR A 88 13.10 -5.71 5.42
N LYS A 89 12.75 -6.39 6.51
CA LYS A 89 13.72 -7.07 7.38
C LYS A 89 13.15 -8.41 7.84
N ILE A 90 14.05 -9.33 8.13
CA ILE A 90 13.77 -10.58 8.83
C ILE A 90 14.65 -10.58 10.06
N LEU A 91 14.06 -10.67 11.23
CA LEU A 91 14.79 -10.86 12.48
C LEU A 91 14.56 -12.30 12.95
N ILE A 92 15.60 -12.94 13.40
CA ILE A 92 15.61 -14.31 13.95
C ILE A 92 16.05 -14.21 15.39
N GLY A 93 15.35 -14.91 16.27
CA GLY A 93 15.66 -14.99 17.69
C GLY A 93 15.25 -16.33 18.27
N ASP A 94 15.37 -16.45 19.58
CA ASP A 94 14.96 -17.62 20.33
C ASP A 94 13.62 -17.37 21.00
N ALA A 95 12.66 -18.28 20.84
CA ALA A 95 11.39 -18.23 21.53
C ALA A 95 11.61 -18.56 23.02
N SER A 96 11.29 -17.62 23.92
CA SER A 96 11.48 -17.79 25.37
C SER A 96 10.41 -18.69 26.00
N THR A 97 9.24 -18.81 25.37
CA THR A 97 8.11 -19.62 25.83
C THR A 97 7.43 -20.35 24.67
N PRO A 98 6.64 -21.39 24.95
CA PRO A 98 5.87 -22.06 23.89
C PRO A 98 4.92 -21.15 23.11
N GLN A 99 4.52 -20.01 23.65
CA GLN A 99 3.62 -19.02 23.04
C GLN A 99 4.38 -17.88 22.35
N ASP A 100 5.71 -17.86 22.45
CA ASP A 100 6.55 -16.84 21.83
C ASP A 100 6.85 -17.18 20.36
N TYR A 101 7.34 -16.19 19.62
CA TYR A 101 7.78 -16.31 18.23
C TYR A 101 9.32 -16.30 18.16
N ASP A 102 9.85 -16.86 17.10
CA ASP A 102 11.29 -16.93 16.81
C ASP A 102 11.70 -16.12 15.58
N ILE A 103 10.72 -15.70 14.75
CA ILE A 103 10.99 -14.89 13.56
C ILE A 103 10.01 -13.70 13.49
N LEU A 104 10.56 -12.51 13.19
CA LEU A 104 9.80 -11.33 12.78
C LEU A 104 10.03 -11.07 11.30
N LEU A 105 8.94 -11.01 10.55
CA LEU A 105 8.93 -10.49 9.19
C LEU A 105 8.44 -9.05 9.25
N MET A 106 9.22 -8.12 8.72
CA MET A 106 8.94 -6.69 8.81
C MET A 106 8.98 -6.06 7.42
N ILE A 107 7.94 -5.32 7.06
CA ILE A 107 7.86 -4.56 5.80
C ILE A 107 7.64 -3.09 6.16
N GLN A 108 8.46 -2.22 5.59
CA GLN A 108 8.40 -0.78 5.81
C GLN A 108 7.69 -0.07 4.65
N TYR A 109 6.75 0.78 5.00
CA TYR A 109 6.05 1.69 4.09
C TYR A 109 6.39 3.14 4.43
N PRO A 110 6.38 4.06 3.45
CA PRO A 110 6.73 5.46 3.71
C PRO A 110 5.77 6.15 4.69
N ASN A 111 4.49 5.77 4.70
CA ASN A 111 3.46 6.32 5.58
C ASN A 111 2.22 5.40 5.59
N MET A 112 1.20 5.76 6.38
CA MET A 112 -0.06 4.98 6.45
C MET A 112 -0.85 4.99 5.13
N ALA A 113 -0.83 6.09 4.38
CA ALA A 113 -1.55 6.17 3.09
C ALA A 113 -0.98 5.22 2.03
N ALA A 114 0.27 4.76 2.18
CA ALA A 114 0.84 3.75 1.29
C ALA A 114 0.14 2.38 1.39
N LEU A 115 -0.60 2.13 2.46
CA LEU A 115 -1.40 0.92 2.65
C LEU A 115 -2.72 0.95 1.87
N ASP A 116 -3.17 2.13 1.41
CA ASP A 116 -4.39 2.26 0.62
C ASP A 116 -4.19 1.64 -0.77
N GLY A 117 -5.09 0.75 -1.15
CA GLY A 117 -5.00 0.00 -2.41
C GLY A 117 -3.74 -0.87 -2.52
N LEU A 118 -3.14 -1.27 -1.40
CA LEU A 118 -1.91 -2.05 -1.39
C LEU A 118 -2.05 -3.35 -2.16
N ARG A 119 -3.19 -4.02 -2.03
CA ARG A 119 -3.46 -5.27 -2.72
C ARG A 119 -3.36 -5.12 -4.23
N ASP A 120 -3.98 -4.08 -4.79
CA ASP A 120 -3.96 -3.82 -6.24
C ASP A 120 -2.54 -3.59 -6.77
N LYS A 121 -1.64 -3.10 -5.92
CA LYS A 121 -0.22 -2.89 -6.23
C LYS A 121 0.62 -4.16 -6.09
N THR A 122 0.28 -5.03 -5.14
CA THR A 122 1.08 -6.22 -4.79
C THR A 122 0.63 -7.50 -5.48
N ASP A 123 -0.67 -7.67 -5.78
CA ASP A 123 -1.18 -8.86 -6.46
C ASP A 123 -0.51 -9.11 -7.83
N PRO A 124 -0.24 -8.10 -8.68
CA PRO A 124 0.50 -8.30 -9.93
C PRO A 124 1.93 -8.80 -9.71
N ILE A 125 2.59 -8.35 -8.63
CA ILE A 125 3.93 -8.82 -8.27
C ILE A 125 3.87 -10.28 -7.84
N ALA A 126 2.92 -10.63 -6.97
CA ALA A 126 2.73 -11.99 -6.52
C ALA A 126 2.40 -12.93 -7.68
N GLY A 127 1.51 -12.53 -8.60
CA GLY A 127 1.18 -13.28 -9.80
C GLY A 127 2.39 -13.55 -10.69
N LYS A 128 3.25 -12.55 -10.88
CA LYS A 128 4.48 -12.68 -11.69
C LYS A 128 5.55 -13.53 -11.03
N MET A 129 5.74 -13.40 -9.71
CA MET A 129 6.85 -14.01 -8.99
C MET A 129 6.54 -15.42 -8.46
N ILE A 130 5.29 -15.67 -8.11
CA ILE A 130 4.86 -16.91 -7.43
C ILE A 130 3.99 -17.76 -8.36
N GLY A 131 3.17 -17.12 -9.20
CA GLY A 131 2.24 -17.79 -10.11
C GLY A 131 0.77 -17.49 -9.79
N THR A 132 -0.12 -18.37 -10.24
CA THR A 132 -1.57 -18.20 -10.11
C THR A 132 -2.03 -18.15 -8.64
N ASP A 133 -3.23 -17.61 -8.40
CA ASP A 133 -3.84 -17.57 -7.06
C ASP A 133 -3.92 -18.95 -6.41
N ASP A 134 -4.18 -20.01 -7.20
CA ASP A 134 -4.21 -21.38 -6.70
C ASP A 134 -2.82 -21.85 -6.26
N GLN A 135 -1.78 -21.54 -7.02
CA GLN A 135 -0.40 -21.85 -6.63
C GLN A 135 0.01 -21.09 -5.38
N GLN A 136 -0.34 -19.81 -5.28
CA GLN A 136 -0.07 -18.99 -4.10
C GLN A 136 -0.77 -19.56 -2.86
N ARG A 137 -2.04 -19.97 -3.00
CA ARG A 137 -2.83 -20.60 -1.93
C ARG A 137 -2.23 -21.93 -1.49
N GLN A 138 -1.88 -22.81 -2.44
CA GLN A 138 -1.23 -24.08 -2.12
C GLN A 138 0.09 -23.88 -1.36
N MET A 139 0.92 -22.93 -1.79
CA MET A 139 2.14 -22.60 -1.09
C MET A 139 1.89 -22.02 0.31
N ALA A 140 0.83 -21.21 0.46
CA ALA A 140 0.44 -20.67 1.77
C ALA A 140 0.01 -21.77 2.73
N VAL A 141 -0.81 -22.72 2.28
CA VAL A 141 -1.23 -23.89 3.06
C VAL A 141 -0.03 -24.75 3.42
N LYS A 142 0.85 -25.08 2.47
CA LYS A 142 2.04 -25.89 2.72
C LYS A 142 2.97 -25.27 3.76
N ARG A 143 3.06 -23.93 3.82
CA ARG A 143 3.86 -23.26 4.85
C ARG A 143 3.32 -23.43 6.26
N LEU A 144 2.02 -23.75 6.44
CA LEU A 144 1.46 -24.03 7.78
C LEU A 144 2.03 -25.33 8.38
N GLU A 145 2.56 -26.21 7.57
CA GLU A 145 3.20 -27.44 8.04
C GLU A 145 4.54 -27.17 8.77
N ILE A 146 5.21 -26.06 8.44
CA ILE A 146 6.54 -25.72 8.94
C ILE A 146 6.56 -24.51 9.88
N ARG A 147 5.44 -23.78 10.01
CA ARG A 147 5.33 -22.59 10.87
C ARG A 147 3.92 -22.33 11.35
N ASP A 148 3.79 -21.55 12.44
CA ASP A 148 2.58 -20.90 12.89
C ASP A 148 2.72 -19.39 12.78
N ILE A 149 1.62 -18.69 12.45
CA ILE A 149 1.56 -17.23 12.55
C ILE A 149 1.03 -16.89 13.93
N MET A 150 1.87 -16.28 14.76
CA MET A 150 1.53 -15.91 16.13
C MET A 150 0.76 -14.59 16.22
N GLY A 151 0.81 -13.78 15.16
CA GLY A 151 0.08 -12.52 15.06
C GLY A 151 0.75 -11.53 14.12
N GLY A 152 0.14 -10.35 14.02
CA GLY A 152 0.68 -9.25 13.23
C GLY A 152 0.37 -7.91 13.88
N LYS A 153 1.19 -6.91 13.59
CA LYS A 153 1.03 -5.52 14.05
C LYS A 153 1.40 -4.56 12.94
N THR A 154 0.69 -3.42 12.90
CA THR A 154 1.14 -2.25 12.15
C THR A 154 1.59 -1.21 13.16
N MET A 155 2.82 -0.75 13.04
CA MET A 155 3.44 0.19 13.96
C MET A 155 4.04 1.36 13.17
N ARG A 156 4.04 2.54 13.78
CA ARG A 156 4.68 3.72 13.23
C ARG A 156 5.97 4.00 13.98
N GLU A 157 7.01 4.24 13.23
CA GLU A 157 8.25 4.78 13.76
C GLU A 157 8.04 6.23 14.18
N VAL A 158 8.61 6.62 15.31
CA VAL A 158 8.55 7.98 15.80
C VAL A 158 9.93 8.43 16.26
N THR A 159 10.22 9.72 16.03
CA THR A 159 11.42 10.36 16.57
C THR A 159 10.98 11.37 17.63
N LEU A 160 11.48 11.21 18.84
CA LEU A 160 11.21 12.15 19.94
C LEU A 160 11.84 13.52 19.64
N LYS A 161 11.13 14.59 20.01
CA LYS A 161 11.60 15.98 19.87
C LYS A 161 12.47 16.38 21.04
#